data_7fbfaa02517793c9f9c6750692e02b2f
#
_entry.id   7fbfaa02517793c9f9c6750692e02b2f
#
_cell.length_a   1.000
_cell.length_b   1.000
_cell.length_c   1.000
_cell.angle_alpha   90.00
_cell.angle_beta   90.00
_cell.angle_gamma   90.00
#
_symmetry.space_group_name_H-M   'P 1'
#
loop_
_entity.id
_entity.type
_entity.pdbx_description
1 polymer ?
#
loop_
_entity_poly.entity_id
_entity_poly.type
_entity_poly.pdbx_seq_one_letter_code
_entity_poly.pdbx_strand_id
1 'polypeptide(L)'
;MAEYFSREIETAGRCGLAKGFVDPGLGFYYGNLQDSSIRIRHQMKTFLNAFRLRRLGWPVCNALPHAVECFGDEVRSAEPFFSVIAALGGTDLFRTHEVPRVHAMLRTLGVY
;
A
#
# COMPACT_ATOMS: atom_id res chain seq x y z
N MET A 1 8.56 -10.52 5.44
CA MET A 1 7.48 -10.18 4.49
C MET A 1 7.71 -10.81 3.11
N ALA A 2 8.82 -10.55 2.42
CA ALA A 2 9.07 -11.12 1.08
C ALA A 2 9.04 -12.67 1.06
N GLU A 3 9.66 -13.33 2.02
CA GLU A 3 9.63 -14.80 2.15
C GLU A 3 8.22 -15.35 2.35
N TYR A 4 7.39 -14.65 3.12
CA TYR A 4 5.98 -15.03 3.29
C TYR A 4 5.26 -15.01 1.95
N PHE A 5 5.31 -13.89 1.22
CA PHE A 5 4.64 -13.78 -0.07
C PHE A 5 5.22 -14.72 -1.13
N SER A 6 6.51 -15.00 -1.11
CA SER A 6 7.12 -15.98 -2.01
C SER A 6 6.47 -17.37 -1.85
N ARG A 7 6.27 -17.81 -0.60
CA ARG A 7 5.59 -19.07 -0.31
C ARG A 7 4.11 -19.07 -0.71
N GLU A 8 3.41 -17.94 -0.46
CA GLU A 8 2.00 -17.81 -0.83
C GLU A 8 1.80 -17.83 -2.34
N ILE A 9 2.66 -17.16 -3.10
CA ILE A 9 2.64 -17.17 -4.57
C ILE A 9 2.89 -18.59 -5.10
N GLU A 10 3.85 -19.29 -4.54
CA GLU A 10 4.13 -20.68 -4.90
C GLU A 10 2.93 -21.60 -4.61
N THR A 11 2.31 -21.43 -3.44
CA THR A 11 1.11 -22.17 -3.05
C THR A 11 -0.06 -21.87 -3.97
N ALA A 12 -0.28 -20.58 -4.29
CA ALA A 12 -1.31 -20.16 -5.25
C ALA A 12 -1.09 -20.80 -6.64
N GLY A 13 0.15 -20.83 -7.11
CA GLY A 13 0.51 -21.49 -8.38
C GLY A 13 0.20 -22.98 -8.37
N ARG A 14 0.50 -23.67 -7.28
CA ARG A 14 0.13 -25.10 -7.10
C ARG A 14 -1.38 -25.34 -7.09
N CYS A 15 -2.15 -24.33 -6.66
CA CYS A 15 -3.62 -24.35 -6.70
C CYS A 15 -4.21 -23.88 -8.03
N GLY A 16 -3.38 -23.60 -9.06
CA GLY A 16 -3.83 -23.19 -10.39
C GLY A 16 -4.05 -21.69 -10.57
N LEU A 17 -3.67 -20.87 -9.59
CA LEU A 17 -3.74 -19.41 -9.69
C LEU A 17 -2.48 -18.85 -10.35
N ALA A 18 -2.62 -18.35 -11.59
CA ALA A 18 -1.51 -17.82 -12.36
C ALA A 18 -1.32 -16.30 -12.22
N LYS A 19 -2.33 -15.59 -11.70
CA LYS A 19 -2.33 -14.12 -11.60
C LYS A 19 -2.97 -13.66 -10.30
N GLY A 20 -2.40 -12.62 -9.70
CA GLY A 20 -2.93 -12.01 -8.49
C GLY A 20 -2.15 -10.75 -8.13
N PHE A 21 -2.45 -10.20 -6.99
CA PHE A 21 -1.74 -9.08 -6.40
C PHE A 21 -1.13 -9.47 -5.07
N VAL A 22 0.00 -8.86 -4.74
CA VAL A 22 0.56 -8.90 -3.39
C VAL A 22 0.05 -7.68 -2.64
N ASP A 23 -0.68 -7.89 -1.55
CA ASP A 23 -1.19 -6.82 -0.68
C ASP A 23 -0.61 -6.98 0.74
N PRO A 24 0.27 -6.10 1.20
CA PRO A 24 0.85 -6.18 2.55
C PRO A 24 -0.11 -5.79 3.68
N GLY A 25 -1.37 -5.48 3.39
CA GLY A 25 -2.41 -5.26 4.38
C GLY A 25 -2.31 -3.94 5.16
N LEU A 26 -1.73 -2.91 4.58
CA LEU A 26 -1.41 -1.66 5.29
C LEU A 26 -2.61 -0.74 5.56
N GLY A 27 -3.74 -0.96 4.88
CA GLY A 27 -4.95 -0.14 5.04
C GLY A 27 -5.77 -0.45 6.28
N PHE A 28 -5.45 -1.51 7.00
CA PHE A 28 -6.20 -1.89 8.19
C PHE A 28 -5.74 -1.11 9.42
N TYR A 29 -6.72 -0.68 10.22
CA TYR A 29 -6.50 0.01 11.47
C TYR A 29 -6.75 -0.94 12.66
N TYR A 30 -5.72 -1.17 13.44
CA TYR A 30 -5.79 -1.97 14.67
C TYR A 30 -5.46 -1.08 15.87
N GLY A 31 -6.35 -0.14 16.18
CA GLY A 31 -6.13 0.90 17.18
C GLY A 31 -5.73 0.45 18.58
N ASN A 32 -5.99 -0.82 18.89
CA ASN A 32 -5.73 -1.39 20.22
C ASN A 32 -4.40 -2.14 20.31
N LEU A 33 -3.67 -2.32 19.20
CA LEU A 33 -2.55 -3.24 19.14
C LEU A 33 -1.19 -2.57 19.03
N GLN A 34 -1.14 -1.30 18.63
CA GLN A 34 0.14 -0.63 18.40
C GLN A 34 0.02 0.90 18.47
N ASP A 35 1.07 1.55 18.95
CA ASP A 35 1.22 3.00 18.89
C ASP A 35 1.10 3.52 17.46
N SER A 36 0.32 4.58 17.28
CA SER A 36 0.01 5.16 15.95
C SER A 36 1.26 5.61 15.19
N SER A 37 2.23 6.20 15.89
CA SER A 37 3.46 6.68 15.25
C SER A 37 4.31 5.53 14.71
N ILE A 38 4.37 4.43 15.43
CA ILE A 38 5.07 3.21 15.01
C ILE A 38 4.36 2.61 13.79
N ARG A 39 3.03 2.53 13.84
CA ARG A 39 2.21 2.01 12.73
C ARG A 39 2.40 2.83 11.46
N ILE A 40 2.29 4.14 11.55
CA ILE A 40 2.44 5.05 10.40
C ILE A 40 3.84 4.96 9.80
N ARG A 41 4.89 4.94 10.63
CA ARG A 41 6.26 4.73 10.14
C ARG A 41 6.43 3.40 9.43
N HIS A 42 5.83 2.33 9.96
CA HIS A 42 5.86 1.02 9.33
C HIS A 42 5.16 1.04 7.96
N GLN A 43 3.98 1.67 7.88
CA GLN A 43 3.25 1.83 6.62
C GLN A 43 4.07 2.60 5.59
N MET A 44 4.62 3.76 5.96
CA MET A 44 5.46 4.57 5.07
C MET A 44 6.69 3.79 4.59
N LYS A 45 7.37 3.10 5.49
CA LYS A 45 8.53 2.27 5.16
C LYS A 45 8.16 1.14 4.20
N THR A 46 7.00 0.52 4.39
CA THR A 46 6.52 -0.55 3.51
C THR A 46 6.14 0.00 2.15
N PHE A 47 5.45 1.14 2.08
CA PHE A 47 5.15 1.81 0.81
C PHE A 47 6.41 2.12 0.01
N LEU A 48 7.40 2.75 0.63
CA LEU A 48 8.66 3.09 -0.02
C LEU A 48 9.47 1.87 -0.51
N ASN A 49 9.22 0.70 0.05
CA ASN A 49 9.92 -0.53 -0.30
C ASN A 49 9.05 -1.53 -1.08
N ALA A 50 7.89 -1.13 -1.58
CA ALA A 50 6.98 -2.01 -2.34
C ALA A 50 7.65 -2.65 -3.56
N PHE A 51 8.63 -1.97 -4.18
CA PHE A 51 9.42 -2.50 -5.29
C PHE A 51 10.10 -3.84 -4.98
N ARG A 52 10.39 -4.12 -3.71
CA ARG A 52 10.97 -5.40 -3.26
C ARG A 52 9.97 -6.54 -3.39
N LEU A 53 8.69 -6.25 -3.18
CA LEU A 53 7.61 -7.23 -3.37
C LEU A 53 7.33 -7.48 -4.86
N ARG A 54 7.43 -6.45 -5.70
CA ARG A 54 7.29 -6.59 -7.16
C ARG A 54 8.28 -7.60 -7.75
N ARG A 55 9.46 -7.74 -7.15
CA ARG A 55 10.48 -8.72 -7.58
C ARG A 55 10.01 -10.17 -7.48
N LEU A 56 8.91 -10.43 -6.76
CA LEU A 56 8.29 -11.75 -6.68
C LEU A 56 7.49 -12.11 -7.93
N GLY A 57 7.34 -11.19 -8.89
CA GLY A 57 6.68 -11.41 -10.17
C GLY A 57 5.20 -11.06 -10.22
N TRP A 58 4.59 -10.71 -9.08
CA TRP A 58 3.21 -10.23 -9.01
C TRP A 58 3.16 -8.74 -8.70
N PRO A 59 2.18 -8.00 -9.29
CA PRO A 59 2.01 -6.59 -8.97
C PRO A 59 1.60 -6.36 -7.52
N VAL A 60 1.96 -5.20 -6.98
CA VAL A 60 1.69 -4.83 -5.58
C VAL A 60 0.46 -3.95 -5.52
N CYS A 61 -0.50 -4.36 -4.69
CA CYS A 61 -1.68 -3.59 -4.31
C CYS A 61 -1.47 -3.01 -2.91
N ASN A 62 -1.81 -1.76 -2.70
CA ASN A 62 -1.81 -1.14 -1.38
C ASN A 62 -3.12 -0.42 -1.09
N ALA A 63 -3.71 -0.68 0.07
CA ALA A 63 -4.77 0.14 0.64
C ALA A 63 -4.15 1.35 1.34
N LEU A 64 -4.66 2.54 1.03
CA LEU A 64 -4.13 3.78 1.57
C LEU A 64 -4.76 4.08 2.94
N PRO A 65 -3.96 4.43 3.97
CA PRO A 65 -4.46 4.68 5.31
C PRO A 65 -5.00 6.11 5.46
N HIS A 66 -5.95 6.29 6.39
CA HIS A 66 -6.46 7.60 6.76
C HIS A 66 -5.53 8.39 7.69
N ALA A 67 -4.80 7.70 8.57
CA ALA A 67 -3.88 8.31 9.54
C ALA A 67 -4.48 9.49 10.30
N VAL A 68 -5.72 9.34 10.79
CA VAL A 68 -6.49 10.39 11.48
C VAL A 68 -5.74 11.01 12.65
N GLU A 69 -4.91 10.25 13.32
CA GLU A 69 -4.07 10.68 14.44
C GLU A 69 -3.02 11.72 14.04
N CYS A 70 -2.66 11.79 12.77
CA CYS A 70 -1.72 12.80 12.23
C CYS A 70 -2.43 13.92 11.47
N PHE A 71 -3.48 13.58 10.76
CA PHE A 71 -4.17 14.52 9.86
C PHE A 71 -5.36 15.23 10.52
N GLY A 72 -5.96 14.68 11.59
CA GLY A 72 -7.09 15.26 12.27
C GLY A 72 -8.21 15.65 11.31
N ASP A 73 -8.60 16.92 11.32
CA ASP A 73 -9.67 17.44 10.45
C ASP A 73 -9.30 17.41 8.95
N GLU A 74 -8.00 17.34 8.64
CA GLU A 74 -7.47 17.23 7.27
C GLU A 74 -7.35 15.77 6.79
N VAL A 75 -8.10 14.86 7.38
CA VAL A 75 -8.04 13.42 7.10
C VAL A 75 -8.18 13.06 5.61
N ARG A 76 -8.91 13.87 4.84
CA ARG A 76 -9.05 13.67 3.38
C ARG A 76 -7.75 13.91 2.59
N SER A 77 -6.76 14.51 3.21
CA SER A 77 -5.42 14.70 2.65
C SER A 77 -4.49 13.51 2.89
N ALA A 78 -4.85 12.60 3.79
CA ALA A 78 -4.02 11.46 4.17
C ALA A 78 -3.79 10.49 3.02
N GLU A 79 -4.86 9.98 2.42
CA GLU A 79 -4.72 9.02 1.31
C GLU A 79 -3.99 9.62 0.10
N PRO A 80 -4.24 10.88 -0.33
CA PRO A 80 -3.43 11.54 -1.35
C PRO A 80 -1.95 11.61 -1.00
N PHE A 81 -1.61 11.96 0.23
CA PHE A 81 -0.22 11.97 0.71
C PHE A 81 0.44 10.58 0.60
N PHE A 82 -0.21 9.56 1.14
CA PHE A 82 0.31 8.20 1.10
C PHE A 82 0.38 7.63 -0.32
N SER A 83 -0.50 8.08 -1.22
CA SER A 83 -0.46 7.65 -2.62
C SER A 83 0.84 8.06 -3.32
N VAL A 84 1.36 9.25 -3.01
CA VAL A 84 2.65 9.72 -3.54
C VAL A 84 3.78 8.81 -3.06
N ILE A 85 3.83 8.54 -1.77
CA ILE A 85 4.86 7.68 -1.17
C ILE A 85 4.79 6.26 -1.75
N ALA A 86 3.58 5.71 -1.87
CA ALA A 86 3.35 4.38 -2.40
C ALA A 86 3.72 4.28 -3.90
N ALA A 87 3.40 5.31 -4.69
CA ALA A 87 3.77 5.37 -6.10
C ALA A 87 5.29 5.40 -6.28
N LEU A 88 5.99 6.25 -5.53
CA LEU A 88 7.46 6.31 -5.54
C LEU A 88 8.10 4.98 -5.13
N GLY A 89 7.45 4.23 -4.25
CA GLY A 89 7.90 2.91 -3.81
C GLY A 89 7.55 1.76 -4.76
N GLY A 90 6.82 2.01 -5.84
CA GLY A 90 6.53 1.00 -6.86
C GLY A 90 5.23 0.22 -6.64
N THR A 91 4.22 0.84 -6.03
CA THR A 91 2.85 0.30 -5.96
C THR A 91 2.20 0.34 -7.34
N ASP A 92 1.51 -0.72 -7.71
CA ASP A 92 0.84 -0.86 -9.01
C ASP A 92 -0.67 -0.58 -8.93
N LEU A 93 -1.32 -0.95 -7.83
CA LEU A 93 -2.75 -0.76 -7.61
C LEU A 93 -3.00 -0.09 -6.26
N PHE A 94 -3.82 0.95 -6.27
CA PHE A 94 -4.15 1.75 -5.09
C PHE A 94 -5.61 1.55 -4.71
N ARG A 95 -5.87 1.10 -3.50
CA ARG A 95 -7.22 1.07 -2.92
C ARG A 95 -7.42 2.34 -2.09
N THR A 96 -8.40 3.14 -2.47
CA THR A 96 -8.62 4.46 -1.86
C THR A 96 -10.11 4.81 -1.79
N HIS A 97 -10.50 5.59 -0.77
CA HIS A 97 -11.80 6.24 -0.66
C HIS A 97 -11.82 7.64 -1.30
N GLU A 98 -10.65 8.19 -1.63
CA GLU A 98 -10.47 9.53 -2.20
C GLU A 98 -10.02 9.46 -3.66
N VAL A 99 -10.74 8.70 -4.50
CA VAL A 99 -10.35 8.41 -5.88
C VAL A 99 -9.98 9.66 -6.68
N PRO A 100 -10.79 10.75 -6.73
CA PRO A 100 -10.43 11.93 -7.52
C PRO A 100 -9.13 12.60 -7.08
N ARG A 101 -8.89 12.65 -5.76
CA ARG A 101 -7.69 13.27 -5.19
C ARG A 101 -6.45 12.44 -5.45
N VAL A 102 -6.52 11.14 -5.20
CA VAL A 102 -5.42 10.20 -5.46
C VAL A 102 -5.10 10.18 -6.95
N HIS A 103 -6.10 10.13 -7.80
CA HIS A 103 -5.92 10.19 -9.26
C HIS A 103 -5.18 11.47 -9.69
N ALA A 104 -5.55 12.63 -9.14
CA ALA A 104 -4.88 13.89 -9.43
C ALA A 104 -3.40 13.87 -9.00
N MET A 105 -3.07 13.30 -7.83
CA MET A 105 -1.69 13.14 -7.38
C MET A 105 -0.88 12.23 -8.29
N LEU A 106 -1.43 11.09 -8.66
CA LEU A 106 -0.74 10.12 -9.53
C LEU A 106 -0.53 10.69 -10.94
N ARG A 107 -1.49 11.42 -11.49
CA ARG A 107 -1.31 12.14 -12.76
C ARG A 107 -0.19 13.17 -12.68
N THR A 108 -0.12 13.92 -11.57
CA THR A 108 0.93 14.91 -11.35
C THR A 108 2.33 14.26 -11.33
N LEU A 109 2.43 13.05 -10.78
CA LEU A 109 3.67 12.27 -10.80
C LEU A 109 4.00 11.68 -12.18
N GLY A 110 3.10 11.75 -13.15
CA GLY A 110 3.32 11.15 -14.47
C GLY A 110 3.23 9.62 -14.47
N VAL A 111 2.51 9.04 -13.51
CA VAL A 111 2.35 7.58 -13.37
C VAL A 111 1.26 7.02 -14.30
N TYR A 112 0.52 7.87 -14.98
CA TYR A 112 -0.52 7.54 -15.95
C TYR A 112 -0.13 7.90 -17.36
#